data_815834bb4fd487713f59d004b7f1a8d1
#
_entry.id   815834bb4fd487713f59d004b7f1a8d1
#
_cell.length_a   1.000
_cell.length_b   1.000
_cell.length_c   1.000
_cell.angle_alpha   90.00
_cell.angle_beta   90.00
_cell.angle_gamma   90.00
#
_symmetry.space_group_name_H-M   'P 1'
#
loop_
_entity.id
_entity.type
_entity.pdbx_description
1 polymer ?
#
loop_
_entity_poly.entity_id
_entity_poly.type
_entity_poly.pdbx_seq_one_letter_code
_entity_poly.pdbx_strand_id
1 'polypeptide(L)'
;MADAKFNVITPENGVPIKAWTRGVPLEDAARNQLLNVAQLPFIYKWVAAMPDVHWGIGATVGSVIPTRGAIVPAAVGVDIGCGMMAIQTSLNASQLPDNLHGIRDAIEKAVPVGRTDQGGANDRGAWKHAPEHHVDVWAGLEPRYKAILAKYPKLEHKQRVNHLGTLGTGNHFIEVCLDEAGRVWFMLHSGSRGVGNRFGTFFIELAKNDMRKWMINLPDADLAYLPQGTDHFDDYVDAVHWAQDYALANRQLMMQNIIRAVGESGLVPAFTSDVEVVSCHHNYVAWENHYGENVLVTRKGAVRAREGDMGIIPGSMGARSYIVRGKGNPESFMSCSHGAGRAMSRTEAKKRFSVDDHVKATAGVECRKDADVIDETPMAYKSIDAVMEAQKDLVEVVHTLRQVVCVKG
;
A
#
# COMPACT_ATOMS: atom_id res chain seq x y z
N MET A 1 24.94 -2.64 26.06
CA MET A 1 23.71 -2.82 25.28
C MET A 1 23.96 -2.12 23.96
N ALA A 2 23.86 -2.83 22.84
CA ALA A 2 23.93 -2.18 21.52
C ALA A 2 22.86 -1.09 21.47
N ASP A 3 23.20 0.06 20.92
CA ASP A 3 22.33 1.24 20.87
C ASP A 3 21.07 0.87 20.06
N ALA A 4 19.94 0.66 20.74
CA ALA A 4 18.70 0.21 20.11
C ALA A 4 18.29 1.23 19.03
N LYS A 5 18.01 0.78 17.81
CA LYS A 5 17.68 1.64 16.65
C LYS A 5 16.26 2.21 16.70
N PHE A 6 15.48 1.84 17.70
CA PHE A 6 14.08 2.27 17.89
C PHE A 6 13.88 2.93 19.25
N ASN A 7 12.82 3.69 19.37
CA ASN A 7 12.29 4.18 20.64
C ASN A 7 11.33 3.14 21.23
N VAL A 8 11.32 3.01 22.57
CA VAL A 8 10.34 2.18 23.26
C VAL A 8 9.31 3.09 23.93
N ILE A 9 8.04 2.87 23.62
CA ILE A 9 6.89 3.55 24.23
C ILE A 9 6.20 2.51 25.08
N THR A 10 6.15 2.73 26.40
CA THR A 10 5.50 1.82 27.34
C THR A 10 4.16 2.41 27.76
N PRO A 11 3.02 1.78 27.44
CA PRO A 11 1.73 2.19 27.95
C PRO A 11 1.59 1.84 29.44
N GLU A 12 0.64 2.46 30.15
CA GLU A 12 0.30 2.08 31.52
C GLU A 12 -0.25 0.65 31.59
N ASN A 13 -1.04 0.27 30.59
CA ASN A 13 -1.61 -1.07 30.44
C ASN A 13 -1.35 -1.58 29.03
N GLY A 14 -0.96 -2.86 28.90
CA GLY A 14 -0.73 -3.51 27.63
C GLY A 14 0.74 -3.83 27.34
N VAL A 15 1.04 -4.07 26.06
CA VAL A 15 2.39 -4.42 25.62
C VAL A 15 3.20 -3.18 25.22
N PRO A 16 4.54 -3.24 25.24
CA PRO A 16 5.36 -2.13 24.76
C PRO A 16 5.19 -1.93 23.24
N ILE A 17 5.58 -0.73 22.76
CA ILE A 17 5.64 -0.37 21.35
C ILE A 17 7.09 -0.08 20.99
N LYS A 18 7.62 -0.73 19.95
CA LYS A 18 8.93 -0.45 19.39
C LYS A 18 8.77 0.40 18.14
N ALA A 19 9.22 1.66 18.18
CA ALA A 19 8.99 2.65 17.14
C ALA A 19 10.31 3.10 16.50
N TRP A 20 10.47 2.86 15.20
CA TRP A 20 11.62 3.32 14.40
C TRP A 20 11.50 4.79 14.02
N THR A 21 11.20 5.63 14.99
CA THR A 21 10.91 7.07 14.80
C THR A 21 12.04 7.99 15.26
N ARG A 22 13.28 7.50 15.33
CA ARG A 22 14.42 8.35 15.63
C ARG A 22 14.73 9.27 14.44
N GLY A 23 14.62 10.58 14.67
CA GLY A 23 14.82 11.60 13.62
C GLY A 23 13.63 11.75 12.65
N VAL A 24 12.51 11.06 12.91
CA VAL A 24 11.28 11.19 12.13
C VAL A 24 10.12 11.57 13.06
N PRO A 25 9.27 12.55 12.70
CA PRO A 25 8.16 12.97 13.54
C PRO A 25 7.15 11.85 13.76
N LEU A 26 6.68 11.70 15.01
CA LEU A 26 5.53 10.89 15.40
C LEU A 26 4.46 11.82 15.97
N GLU A 27 3.34 11.94 15.27
CA GLU A 27 2.21 12.79 15.68
C GLU A 27 1.54 12.24 16.94
N ASP A 28 1.05 13.11 17.83
CA ASP A 28 0.34 12.70 19.06
C ASP A 28 -0.88 11.82 18.77
N ALA A 29 -1.63 12.15 17.71
CA ALA A 29 -2.78 11.33 17.28
C ALA A 29 -2.38 9.90 16.90
N ALA A 30 -1.28 9.73 16.15
CA ALA A 30 -0.74 8.43 15.79
C ALA A 30 -0.18 7.69 17.02
N ARG A 31 0.51 8.42 17.91
CA ARG A 31 1.00 7.87 19.18
C ARG A 31 -0.14 7.32 20.04
N ASN A 32 -1.24 8.06 20.16
CA ASN A 32 -2.42 7.62 20.92
C ASN A 32 -3.07 6.37 20.30
N GLN A 33 -3.16 6.28 18.97
CA GLN A 33 -3.65 5.06 18.30
C GLN A 33 -2.75 3.85 18.58
N LEU A 34 -1.43 4.01 18.56
CA LEU A 34 -0.50 2.92 18.94
C LEU A 34 -0.72 2.48 20.37
N LEU A 35 -0.92 3.42 21.31
CA LEU A 35 -1.23 3.10 22.72
C LEU A 35 -2.55 2.33 22.85
N ASN A 36 -3.59 2.69 22.08
CA ASN A 36 -4.85 1.96 22.09
C ASN A 36 -4.69 0.53 21.56
N VAL A 37 -3.96 0.34 20.47
CA VAL A 37 -3.66 -1.01 19.92
C VAL A 37 -2.89 -1.85 20.92
N ALA A 38 -1.89 -1.27 21.60
CA ALA A 38 -1.03 -1.98 22.54
C ALA A 38 -1.78 -2.49 23.79
N GLN A 39 -2.98 -1.97 24.08
CA GLN A 39 -3.84 -2.41 25.17
C GLN A 39 -4.68 -3.66 24.86
N LEU A 40 -4.75 -4.08 23.58
CA LEU A 40 -5.52 -5.25 23.21
C LEU A 40 -4.88 -6.53 23.80
N PRO A 41 -5.67 -7.42 24.42
CA PRO A 41 -5.14 -8.52 25.25
C PRO A 41 -4.48 -9.64 24.45
N PHE A 42 -4.65 -9.65 23.13
CA PHE A 42 -4.16 -10.67 22.21
C PHE A 42 -2.94 -10.24 21.39
N ILE A 43 -2.38 -9.04 21.65
CA ILE A 43 -1.14 -8.62 21.00
C ILE A 43 0.02 -9.49 21.47
N TYR A 44 0.80 -10.02 20.52
CA TYR A 44 1.95 -10.85 20.84
C TYR A 44 3.21 -10.01 21.05
N LYS A 45 3.77 -10.05 22.24
CA LYS A 45 5.01 -9.39 22.69
C LYS A 45 4.99 -7.85 22.63
N TRP A 46 4.86 -7.23 21.47
CA TRP A 46 4.85 -5.78 21.27
C TRP A 46 4.21 -5.40 19.92
N VAL A 47 3.86 -4.13 19.78
CA VAL A 47 3.53 -3.52 18.50
C VAL A 47 4.80 -2.91 17.92
N ALA A 48 5.05 -3.08 16.61
CA ALA A 48 6.13 -2.38 15.91
C ALA A 48 5.56 -1.25 15.06
N ALA A 49 6.18 -0.06 15.14
CA ALA A 49 5.82 1.11 14.35
C ALA A 49 6.99 1.52 13.45
N MET A 50 6.74 1.56 12.14
CA MET A 50 7.72 1.87 11.12
C MET A 50 7.97 3.40 11.07
N PRO A 51 9.07 3.88 10.48
CA PRO A 51 9.40 5.31 10.45
C PRO A 51 8.34 6.20 9.80
N ASP A 52 7.63 5.68 8.82
CA ASP A 52 6.57 6.35 8.08
C ASP A 52 5.21 6.38 8.83
N VAL A 53 5.17 5.90 10.06
CA VAL A 53 3.95 5.83 10.87
C VAL A 53 3.23 7.17 10.95
N HIS A 54 1.91 7.12 10.69
CA HIS A 54 1.02 8.28 10.76
C HIS A 54 -0.41 7.87 11.09
N TRP A 55 -1.26 8.84 11.37
CA TRP A 55 -2.66 8.59 11.71
C TRP A 55 -3.39 7.82 10.58
N GLY A 56 -4.24 6.86 10.97
CA GLY A 56 -5.11 6.07 10.10
C GLY A 56 -6.42 5.71 10.79
N ILE A 57 -7.43 5.24 10.06
CA ILE A 57 -8.70 4.78 10.65
C ILE A 57 -8.44 3.47 11.41
N GLY A 58 -8.85 3.41 12.67
CA GLY A 58 -8.69 2.25 13.56
C GLY A 58 -7.27 2.11 14.11
N ALA A 59 -6.31 1.75 13.27
CA ALA A 59 -4.89 1.66 13.62
C ALA A 59 -4.06 2.57 12.72
N THR A 60 -2.87 2.95 13.20
CA THR A 60 -1.92 3.74 12.42
C THR A 60 -1.51 3.03 11.14
N VAL A 61 -1.31 3.80 10.08
CA VAL A 61 -0.54 3.36 8.92
C VAL A 61 0.95 3.36 9.30
N GLY A 62 1.72 2.36 8.89
CA GLY A 62 3.08 2.13 9.37
C GLY A 62 3.13 1.21 10.59
N SER A 63 2.11 0.38 10.82
CA SER A 63 2.04 -0.54 11.96
C SER A 63 2.20 -2.00 11.57
N VAL A 64 2.88 -2.75 12.45
CA VAL A 64 2.98 -4.20 12.44
C VAL A 64 2.39 -4.72 13.75
N ILE A 65 1.31 -5.46 13.66
CA ILE A 65 0.48 -5.88 14.78
C ILE A 65 0.39 -7.42 14.78
N PRO A 66 1.28 -8.10 15.51
CA PRO A 66 1.20 -9.55 15.67
C PRO A 66 0.13 -9.91 16.70
N THR A 67 -0.74 -10.84 16.37
CA THR A 67 -1.84 -11.25 17.25
C THR A 67 -1.89 -12.76 17.45
N ARG A 68 -2.42 -13.18 18.61
CA ARG A 68 -2.75 -14.57 18.93
C ARG A 68 -4.20 -14.66 19.32
N GLY A 69 -4.95 -15.49 18.60
CA GLY A 69 -6.35 -15.76 18.92
C GLY A 69 -7.36 -14.69 18.49
N ALA A 70 -6.96 -13.66 17.74
CA ALA A 70 -7.90 -12.68 17.20
C ALA A 70 -7.31 -11.92 16.01
N ILE A 71 -8.18 -11.26 15.23
CA ILE A 71 -7.81 -10.32 14.16
C ILE A 71 -8.65 -9.05 14.29
N VAL A 72 -8.02 -7.89 14.02
CA VAL A 72 -8.68 -6.56 14.01
C VAL A 72 -8.87 -6.12 12.57
N PRO A 73 -10.09 -6.14 12.00
CA PRO A 73 -10.30 -5.78 10.59
C PRO A 73 -9.85 -4.35 10.25
N ALA A 74 -10.08 -3.37 11.10
CA ALA A 74 -9.64 -2.00 10.86
C ALA A 74 -8.10 -1.84 10.90
N ALA A 75 -7.37 -2.77 11.51
CA ALA A 75 -5.92 -2.80 11.48
C ALA A 75 -5.34 -3.30 10.14
N VAL A 76 -6.12 -3.98 9.32
CA VAL A 76 -5.78 -4.25 7.91
C VAL A 76 -6.11 -3.03 7.05
N GLY A 77 -7.23 -2.38 7.38
CA GLY A 77 -7.79 -1.26 6.63
C GLY A 77 -8.72 -1.71 5.52
N VAL A 78 -9.25 -0.74 4.77
CA VAL A 78 -10.22 -1.00 3.70
C VAL A 78 -9.57 -1.22 2.33
N ASP A 79 -8.33 -0.79 2.13
CA ASP A 79 -7.57 -1.07 0.91
C ASP A 79 -6.73 -2.34 1.09
N ILE A 80 -7.45 -3.47 1.24
CA ILE A 80 -6.85 -4.78 1.48
C ILE A 80 -5.98 -5.17 0.28
N GLY A 81 -4.76 -5.67 0.57
CA GLY A 81 -3.83 -6.12 -0.46
C GLY A 81 -3.16 -4.98 -1.24
N CYS A 82 -3.36 -3.71 -0.82
CA CYS A 82 -2.59 -2.60 -1.40
C CYS A 82 -1.10 -2.91 -1.36
N GLY A 83 -0.38 -2.53 -2.41
CA GLY A 83 1.01 -2.87 -2.57
C GLY A 83 1.63 -2.28 -3.81
N MET A 84 2.88 -2.61 -4.00
CA MET A 84 3.74 -2.10 -5.07
C MET A 84 4.16 -3.21 -6.03
N MET A 85 4.43 -2.82 -7.28
CA MET A 85 5.15 -3.63 -8.26
C MET A 85 6.12 -2.73 -9.01
N ALA A 86 7.34 -3.21 -9.23
CA ALA A 86 8.35 -2.54 -10.04
C ALA A 86 9.04 -3.55 -10.96
N ILE A 87 9.31 -3.14 -12.18
CA ILE A 87 10.00 -3.96 -13.20
C ILE A 87 11.11 -3.14 -13.83
N GLN A 88 12.32 -3.67 -13.85
CA GLN A 88 13.44 -3.15 -14.61
C GLN A 88 13.32 -3.58 -16.08
N THR A 89 13.50 -2.63 -16.98
CA THR A 89 13.53 -2.89 -18.41
C THR A 89 14.96 -2.91 -18.94
N SER A 90 15.13 -3.34 -20.20
CA SER A 90 16.41 -3.21 -20.92
C SER A 90 16.66 -1.79 -21.46
N LEU A 91 15.74 -0.84 -21.28
CA LEU A 91 15.88 0.54 -21.71
C LEU A 91 16.85 1.34 -20.80
N ASN A 92 17.53 2.30 -21.42
CA ASN A 92 18.33 3.32 -20.74
C ASN A 92 17.69 4.71 -20.91
N ALA A 93 18.07 5.63 -20.05
CA ALA A 93 17.59 7.02 -20.07
C ALA A 93 17.77 7.71 -21.45
N SER A 94 18.88 7.43 -22.14
CA SER A 94 19.15 7.99 -23.48
C SER A 94 18.23 7.48 -24.60
N GLN A 95 17.45 6.45 -24.34
CA GLN A 95 16.46 5.87 -25.28
C GLN A 95 15.05 6.40 -25.01
N LEU A 96 14.85 7.18 -23.95
CA LEU A 96 13.60 7.88 -23.72
C LEU A 96 13.56 9.17 -24.56
N PRO A 97 12.39 9.59 -25.06
CA PRO A 97 12.25 10.85 -25.76
C PRO A 97 12.48 12.05 -24.83
N ASP A 98 12.93 13.17 -25.36
CA ASP A 98 13.12 14.42 -24.62
C ASP A 98 11.82 14.92 -23.96
N ASN A 99 10.69 14.71 -24.65
CA ASN A 99 9.36 15.01 -24.12
C ASN A 99 8.65 13.71 -23.73
N LEU A 100 8.43 13.52 -22.43
CA LEU A 100 7.84 12.32 -21.85
C LEU A 100 6.29 12.32 -21.86
N HIS A 101 5.67 13.41 -22.33
CA HIS A 101 4.20 13.53 -22.35
C HIS A 101 3.54 12.38 -23.13
N GLY A 102 4.12 11.98 -24.27
CA GLY A 102 3.61 10.86 -25.08
C GLY A 102 3.66 9.51 -24.34
N ILE A 103 4.69 9.28 -23.51
CA ILE A 103 4.77 8.06 -22.68
C ILE A 103 3.68 8.11 -21.60
N ARG A 104 3.50 9.25 -20.93
CA ARG A 104 2.42 9.43 -19.96
C ARG A 104 1.05 9.18 -20.59
N ASP A 105 0.78 9.76 -21.75
CA ASP A 105 -0.48 9.57 -22.50
C ASP A 105 -0.72 8.10 -22.88
N ALA A 106 0.31 7.38 -23.30
CA ALA A 106 0.22 5.96 -23.62
C ALA A 106 -0.19 5.14 -22.37
N ILE A 107 0.41 5.43 -21.21
CA ILE A 107 0.08 4.78 -19.96
C ILE A 107 -1.36 5.11 -19.51
N GLU A 108 -1.76 6.40 -19.54
CA GLU A 108 -3.11 6.84 -19.16
C GLU A 108 -4.22 6.26 -20.05
N LYS A 109 -3.91 5.99 -21.34
CA LYS A 109 -4.84 5.29 -22.25
C LYS A 109 -4.93 3.79 -21.98
N ALA A 110 -3.84 3.18 -21.55
CA ALA A 110 -3.74 1.73 -21.33
C ALA A 110 -4.25 1.27 -19.96
N VAL A 111 -4.29 2.15 -18.96
CA VAL A 111 -4.73 1.84 -17.62
C VAL A 111 -5.79 2.86 -17.19
N PRO A 112 -7.05 2.44 -16.97
CA PRO A 112 -8.08 3.32 -16.44
C PRO A 112 -7.70 3.90 -15.08
N VAL A 113 -7.88 5.22 -14.94
CA VAL A 113 -7.52 5.99 -13.75
C VAL A 113 -8.75 6.73 -13.23
N GLY A 114 -9.03 6.67 -11.94
CA GLY A 114 -10.13 7.41 -11.34
C GLY A 114 -11.03 6.57 -10.42
N ARG A 115 -12.05 7.23 -9.87
CA ARG A 115 -13.15 6.59 -9.18
C ARG A 115 -14.19 6.13 -10.18
N THR A 116 -14.79 4.99 -9.93
CA THR A 116 -15.94 4.49 -10.68
C THR A 116 -17.16 4.57 -9.78
N ASP A 117 -17.64 5.80 -9.53
CA ASP A 117 -18.80 5.92 -8.65
C ASP A 117 -20.09 5.73 -9.43
N GLN A 118 -20.25 6.33 -10.59
CA GLN A 118 -21.50 6.25 -11.36
C GLN A 118 -21.39 6.70 -12.82
N GLY A 119 -20.18 6.73 -13.39
CA GLY A 119 -19.99 7.01 -14.80
C GLY A 119 -20.17 8.46 -15.21
N GLY A 120 -19.68 9.40 -14.39
CA GLY A 120 -19.53 10.79 -14.82
C GLY A 120 -18.59 10.91 -16.02
N ALA A 121 -18.70 11.98 -16.81
CA ALA A 121 -17.94 12.17 -18.05
C ALA A 121 -16.41 12.05 -17.88
N ASN A 122 -15.89 12.21 -16.67
CA ASN A 122 -14.47 12.12 -16.31
C ASN A 122 -14.13 10.88 -15.46
N ASP A 123 -15.12 10.01 -15.18
CA ASP A 123 -14.88 8.79 -14.42
C ASP A 123 -14.41 7.67 -15.33
N ARG A 124 -13.08 7.48 -15.37
CA ARG A 124 -12.42 6.43 -16.13
C ARG A 124 -11.85 5.32 -15.23
N GLY A 125 -12.29 5.22 -13.98
CA GLY A 125 -11.74 4.29 -12.99
C GLY A 125 -12.03 2.81 -13.24
N ALA A 126 -12.78 2.45 -14.31
CA ALA A 126 -13.06 1.09 -14.71
C ALA A 126 -13.05 0.92 -16.23
N TRP A 127 -12.85 -0.30 -16.69
CA TRP A 127 -13.09 -0.66 -18.08
C TRP A 127 -14.59 -0.54 -18.40
N LYS A 128 -14.93 0.00 -19.57
CA LYS A 128 -16.30 -0.11 -20.09
C LYS A 128 -16.62 -1.56 -20.43
N HIS A 129 -15.66 -2.22 -21.06
CA HIS A 129 -15.64 -3.66 -21.33
C HIS A 129 -14.26 -4.18 -20.94
N ALA A 130 -14.18 -5.08 -19.98
CA ALA A 130 -12.91 -5.66 -19.55
C ALA A 130 -12.26 -6.40 -20.73
N PRO A 131 -10.94 -6.23 -20.97
CA PRO A 131 -10.22 -7.01 -21.96
C PRO A 131 -10.34 -8.52 -21.70
N GLU A 132 -10.29 -9.35 -22.75
CA GLU A 132 -10.48 -10.82 -22.65
C GLU A 132 -9.50 -11.45 -21.64
N HIS A 133 -8.22 -11.10 -21.70
CA HIS A 133 -7.22 -11.62 -20.77
C HIS A 133 -7.47 -11.21 -19.31
N HIS A 134 -8.21 -10.12 -19.02
CA HIS A 134 -8.65 -9.76 -17.67
C HIS A 134 -9.81 -10.65 -17.22
N VAL A 135 -10.70 -11.02 -18.15
CA VAL A 135 -11.80 -11.94 -17.88
C VAL A 135 -11.25 -13.34 -17.56
N ASP A 136 -10.21 -13.79 -18.26
CA ASP A 136 -9.52 -15.06 -17.99
C ASP A 136 -8.90 -15.09 -16.59
N VAL A 137 -8.22 -14.00 -16.19
CA VAL A 137 -7.67 -13.88 -14.83
C VAL A 137 -8.78 -13.87 -13.78
N TRP A 138 -9.89 -13.17 -14.06
CA TRP A 138 -11.07 -13.18 -13.19
C TRP A 138 -11.65 -14.58 -13.00
N ALA A 139 -11.70 -15.39 -14.04
CA ALA A 139 -12.21 -16.77 -13.97
C ALA A 139 -11.49 -17.61 -12.91
N GLY A 140 -10.20 -17.35 -12.66
CA GLY A 140 -9.43 -17.98 -11.58
C GLY A 140 -9.80 -17.48 -10.16
N LEU A 141 -10.26 -16.25 -10.03
CA LEU A 141 -10.65 -15.62 -8.76
C LEU A 141 -12.13 -15.85 -8.41
N GLU A 142 -12.97 -16.05 -9.41
CA GLU A 142 -14.42 -16.08 -9.28
C GLU A 142 -14.95 -17.19 -8.35
N PRO A 143 -14.43 -18.44 -8.36
CA PRO A 143 -14.97 -19.51 -7.52
C PRO A 143 -14.94 -19.17 -6.02
N ARG A 144 -13.80 -18.64 -5.52
CA ARG A 144 -13.70 -18.20 -4.12
C ARG A 144 -14.55 -16.97 -3.84
N TYR A 145 -14.65 -16.05 -4.78
CA TYR A 145 -15.56 -14.90 -4.66
C TYR A 145 -17.00 -15.33 -4.50
N LYS A 146 -17.48 -16.27 -5.32
CA LYS A 146 -18.83 -16.84 -5.21
C LYS A 146 -19.07 -17.55 -3.88
N ALA A 147 -18.08 -18.26 -3.34
CA ALA A 147 -18.16 -18.89 -2.03
C ALA A 147 -18.32 -17.88 -0.89
N ILE A 148 -17.60 -16.75 -0.94
CA ILE A 148 -17.76 -15.64 0.00
C ILE A 148 -19.17 -15.02 -0.14
N LEU A 149 -19.64 -14.79 -1.36
CA LEU A 149 -20.99 -14.23 -1.60
C LEU A 149 -22.12 -15.14 -1.16
N ALA A 150 -21.95 -16.47 -1.20
CA ALA A 150 -22.94 -17.41 -0.71
C ALA A 150 -23.23 -17.20 0.78
N LYS A 151 -22.23 -16.81 1.58
CA LYS A 151 -22.37 -16.44 3.00
C LYS A 151 -22.79 -14.99 3.18
N TYR A 152 -22.27 -14.08 2.36
CA TYR A 152 -22.42 -12.63 2.49
C TYR A 152 -22.85 -11.98 1.17
N PRO A 153 -24.11 -12.13 0.71
CA PRO A 153 -24.56 -11.60 -0.59
C PRO A 153 -24.42 -10.09 -0.75
N LYS A 154 -24.42 -9.35 0.37
CA LYS A 154 -24.23 -7.89 0.40
C LYS A 154 -22.82 -7.45 -0.08
N LEU A 155 -21.87 -8.37 -0.14
CA LEU A 155 -20.50 -8.11 -0.60
C LEU A 155 -20.37 -8.04 -2.12
N GLU A 156 -21.43 -8.39 -2.88
CA GLU A 156 -21.38 -8.32 -4.33
C GLU A 156 -21.01 -6.91 -4.82
N HIS A 157 -19.98 -6.83 -5.69
CA HIS A 157 -19.52 -5.60 -6.30
C HIS A 157 -19.71 -5.63 -7.81
N LYS A 158 -20.48 -4.67 -8.36
CA LYS A 158 -20.85 -4.67 -9.79
C LYS A 158 -19.64 -4.58 -10.73
N GLN A 159 -18.60 -3.83 -10.33
CA GLN A 159 -17.42 -3.58 -11.15
C GLN A 159 -16.26 -4.58 -10.89
N ARG A 160 -16.53 -5.74 -10.29
CA ARG A 160 -15.52 -6.71 -9.87
C ARG A 160 -14.54 -7.15 -10.96
N VAL A 161 -15.02 -7.27 -12.20
CA VAL A 161 -14.19 -7.61 -13.37
C VAL A 161 -13.62 -6.34 -14.01
N ASN A 162 -14.45 -5.30 -14.16
CA ASN A 162 -14.06 -4.05 -14.83
C ASN A 162 -13.06 -3.21 -14.03
N HIS A 163 -12.83 -3.52 -12.75
CA HIS A 163 -11.78 -2.90 -11.93
C HIS A 163 -10.42 -3.61 -12.04
N LEU A 164 -10.34 -4.83 -12.57
CA LEU A 164 -9.05 -5.50 -12.79
C LEU A 164 -8.21 -4.76 -13.82
N GLY A 165 -6.93 -4.59 -13.53
CA GLY A 165 -6.02 -3.85 -14.38
C GLY A 165 -6.28 -2.33 -14.39
N THR A 166 -6.81 -1.76 -13.29
CA THR A 166 -7.09 -0.33 -13.15
C THR A 166 -6.41 0.27 -11.94
N LEU A 167 -6.03 1.55 -12.02
CA LEU A 167 -5.22 2.22 -11.01
C LEU A 167 -6.02 2.60 -9.75
N GLY A 168 -7.14 3.26 -9.90
CA GLY A 168 -7.88 3.88 -8.81
C GLY A 168 -7.52 5.35 -8.60
N THR A 169 -7.62 5.80 -7.36
CA THR A 169 -7.38 7.19 -6.95
C THR A 169 -6.60 7.27 -5.65
N GLY A 170 -6.40 8.48 -5.17
CA GLY A 170 -5.78 8.73 -3.88
C GLY A 170 -4.27 8.64 -3.96
N ASN A 171 -3.66 7.81 -3.14
CA ASN A 171 -2.21 7.59 -3.13
C ASN A 171 -1.71 6.61 -4.22
N HIS A 172 -2.61 6.04 -5.03
CA HIS A 172 -2.22 5.16 -6.13
C HIS A 172 -1.54 5.93 -7.26
N PHE A 173 -0.58 5.29 -7.91
CA PHE A 173 0.20 5.90 -8.99
C PHE A 173 0.83 4.86 -9.92
N ILE A 174 1.24 5.32 -11.10
CA ILE A 174 2.14 4.62 -12.01
C ILE A 174 3.30 5.57 -12.30
N GLU A 175 4.53 5.08 -12.22
CA GLU A 175 5.73 5.87 -12.47
C GLU A 175 6.65 5.20 -13.48
N VAL A 176 7.32 6.03 -14.29
CA VAL A 176 8.53 5.66 -15.00
C VAL A 176 9.69 6.27 -14.23
N CYS A 177 10.66 5.45 -13.86
CA CYS A 177 11.79 5.84 -13.03
C CYS A 177 13.11 5.50 -13.71
N LEU A 178 14.16 6.21 -13.29
CA LEU A 178 15.55 5.89 -13.65
C LEU A 178 16.29 5.49 -12.37
N ASP A 179 17.05 4.39 -12.44
CA ASP A 179 17.97 4.03 -11.37
C ASP A 179 19.30 4.80 -11.46
N GLU A 180 20.22 4.53 -10.55
CA GLU A 180 21.56 5.15 -10.47
C GLU A 180 22.45 4.89 -11.69
N ALA A 181 22.15 3.82 -12.46
CA ALA A 181 22.83 3.49 -13.70
C ALA A 181 22.11 4.03 -14.94
N GLY A 182 20.98 4.75 -14.75
CA GLY A 182 20.17 5.28 -15.82
C GLY A 182 19.26 4.24 -16.51
N ARG A 183 19.07 3.06 -15.92
CA ARG A 183 18.15 2.03 -16.44
C ARG A 183 16.72 2.44 -16.14
N VAL A 184 15.81 2.11 -17.06
CA VAL A 184 14.40 2.49 -16.95
C VAL A 184 13.62 1.43 -16.20
N TRP A 185 12.85 1.86 -15.21
CA TRP A 185 11.93 1.06 -14.42
C TRP A 185 10.48 1.53 -14.63
N PHE A 186 9.56 0.59 -14.69
CA PHE A 186 8.14 0.86 -14.49
C PHE A 186 7.78 0.46 -13.06
N MET A 187 7.11 1.35 -12.35
CA MET A 187 6.68 1.14 -10.97
C MET A 187 5.21 1.53 -10.80
N LEU A 188 4.46 0.78 -10.02
CA LEU A 188 3.06 1.10 -9.75
C LEU A 188 2.65 0.75 -8.32
N HIS A 189 1.66 1.49 -7.83
CA HIS A 189 1.02 1.34 -6.53
C HIS A 189 -0.48 1.23 -6.72
N SER A 190 -1.08 0.08 -6.34
CA SER A 190 -2.53 -0.13 -6.38
C SER A 190 -2.95 -1.31 -5.49
N GLY A 191 -4.25 -1.42 -5.21
CA GLY A 191 -4.84 -2.40 -4.29
C GLY A 191 -6.00 -3.19 -4.88
N SER A 192 -6.87 -3.69 -4.01
CA SER A 192 -8.03 -4.53 -4.35
C SER A 192 -9.25 -3.76 -4.84
N ARG A 193 -9.09 -2.46 -5.10
CA ARG A 193 -10.13 -1.59 -5.64
C ARG A 193 -11.41 -1.59 -4.77
N GLY A 194 -12.55 -1.25 -5.35
CA GLY A 194 -13.84 -1.20 -4.66
C GLY A 194 -14.29 -2.53 -4.06
N VAL A 195 -13.83 -3.66 -4.61
CA VAL A 195 -14.19 -5.00 -4.10
C VAL A 195 -13.61 -5.23 -2.71
N GLY A 196 -12.29 -5.06 -2.55
CA GLY A 196 -11.64 -5.19 -1.26
C GLY A 196 -12.07 -4.12 -0.25
N ASN A 197 -12.33 -2.88 -0.72
CA ASN A 197 -12.90 -1.83 0.13
C ASN A 197 -14.24 -2.26 0.72
N ARG A 198 -15.12 -2.87 -0.08
CA ARG A 198 -16.40 -3.39 0.39
C ARG A 198 -16.22 -4.50 1.44
N PHE A 199 -15.27 -5.41 1.23
CA PHE A 199 -14.95 -6.46 2.21
C PHE A 199 -14.45 -5.85 3.52
N GLY A 200 -13.45 -4.97 3.46
CA GLY A 200 -12.90 -4.31 4.63
C GLY A 200 -13.98 -3.56 5.43
N THR A 201 -14.78 -2.73 4.77
CA THR A 201 -15.87 -1.98 5.42
C THR A 201 -16.88 -2.90 6.09
N PHE A 202 -17.30 -3.96 5.39
CA PHE A 202 -18.28 -4.91 5.93
C PHE A 202 -17.79 -5.61 7.18
N PHE A 203 -16.58 -6.19 7.16
CA PHE A 203 -16.05 -6.94 8.29
C PHE A 203 -15.63 -6.04 9.47
N ILE A 204 -15.26 -4.78 9.22
CA ILE A 204 -15.09 -3.78 10.28
C ILE A 204 -16.41 -3.58 11.05
N GLU A 205 -17.52 -3.37 10.32
CA GLU A 205 -18.83 -3.19 10.96
C GLU A 205 -19.34 -4.49 11.61
N LEU A 206 -19.08 -5.65 11.00
CA LEU A 206 -19.40 -6.96 11.58
C LEU A 206 -18.70 -7.15 12.94
N ALA A 207 -17.39 -6.87 13.01
CA ALA A 207 -16.64 -6.96 14.25
C ALA A 207 -17.18 -5.99 15.32
N LYS A 208 -17.53 -4.75 14.95
CA LYS A 208 -18.16 -3.79 15.85
C LYS A 208 -19.49 -4.30 16.39
N ASN A 209 -20.30 -4.95 15.55
CA ASN A 209 -21.56 -5.55 15.97
C ASN A 209 -21.35 -6.70 16.96
N ASP A 210 -20.34 -7.56 16.73
CA ASP A 210 -20.01 -8.64 17.65
C ASP A 210 -19.54 -8.10 19.00
N MET A 211 -18.68 -7.07 19.04
CA MET A 211 -18.26 -6.43 20.29
C MET A 211 -19.46 -5.88 21.08
N ARG A 212 -20.39 -5.19 20.39
CA ARG A 212 -21.62 -4.68 21.02
C ARG A 212 -22.50 -5.81 21.56
N LYS A 213 -22.67 -6.86 20.80
CA LYS A 213 -23.46 -8.06 21.20
C LYS A 213 -22.87 -8.73 22.43
N TRP A 214 -21.55 -8.78 22.55
CA TRP A 214 -20.84 -9.40 23.66
C TRP A 214 -20.53 -8.42 24.80
N MET A 215 -20.99 -7.18 24.71
CA MET A 215 -20.76 -6.11 25.69
C MET A 215 -19.26 -5.90 26.02
N ILE A 216 -18.40 -6.02 25.00
CA ILE A 216 -16.96 -5.81 25.12
C ILE A 216 -16.65 -4.33 24.92
N ASN A 217 -16.04 -3.71 25.94
CA ASN A 217 -15.53 -2.35 25.87
C ASN A 217 -14.10 -2.34 25.35
N LEU A 218 -13.82 -1.49 24.38
CA LEU A 218 -12.51 -1.32 23.75
C LEU A 218 -11.99 0.11 24.00
N PRO A 219 -10.67 0.31 24.03
CA PRO A 219 -10.09 1.66 24.12
C PRO A 219 -10.47 2.56 22.93
N ASP A 220 -10.77 1.96 21.79
CA ASP A 220 -11.29 2.58 20.58
C ASP A 220 -12.25 1.60 19.90
N ALA A 221 -13.46 2.05 19.55
CA ALA A 221 -14.46 1.21 18.90
C ALA A 221 -14.00 0.65 17.54
N ASP A 222 -13.09 1.33 16.85
CA ASP A 222 -12.50 0.88 15.59
C ASP A 222 -11.54 -0.31 15.79
N LEU A 223 -11.13 -0.61 17.02
CA LEU A 223 -10.32 -1.80 17.35
C LEU A 223 -11.16 -3.05 17.61
N ALA A 224 -12.42 -3.05 17.17
CA ALA A 224 -13.27 -4.23 17.19
C ALA A 224 -12.58 -5.40 16.47
N TYR A 225 -12.67 -6.59 17.06
CA TYR A 225 -11.93 -7.76 16.60
C TYR A 225 -12.82 -8.99 16.43
N LEU A 226 -12.30 -9.94 15.68
CA LEU A 226 -12.92 -11.25 15.47
C LEU A 226 -12.05 -12.31 16.16
N PRO A 227 -12.59 -13.04 17.16
CA PRO A 227 -11.85 -14.09 17.86
C PRO A 227 -11.61 -15.31 16.96
N GLN A 228 -10.40 -15.87 17.02
CA GLN A 228 -10.07 -17.13 16.37
C GLN A 228 -10.96 -18.27 16.88
N GLY A 229 -11.37 -19.17 15.98
CA GLY A 229 -12.31 -20.25 16.28
C GLY A 229 -13.77 -19.83 16.16
N THR A 230 -14.03 -18.64 15.62
CA THR A 230 -15.38 -18.21 15.21
C THR A 230 -15.50 -18.18 13.69
N ASP A 231 -16.72 -18.43 13.17
CA ASP A 231 -16.98 -18.38 11.73
C ASP A 231 -16.62 -17.01 11.12
N HIS A 232 -16.88 -15.92 11.84
CA HIS A 232 -16.54 -14.56 11.36
C HIS A 232 -15.04 -14.33 11.23
N PHE A 233 -14.21 -14.96 12.09
CA PHE A 233 -12.76 -14.89 11.96
C PHE A 233 -12.30 -15.61 10.69
N ASP A 234 -12.74 -16.85 10.50
CA ASP A 234 -12.31 -17.68 9.35
C ASP A 234 -12.79 -17.06 8.03
N ASP A 235 -14.04 -16.59 7.99
CA ASP A 235 -14.61 -15.91 6.82
C ASP A 235 -13.88 -14.61 6.47
N TYR A 236 -13.48 -13.83 7.49
CA TYR A 236 -12.72 -12.60 7.27
C TYR A 236 -11.31 -12.90 6.77
N VAL A 237 -10.61 -13.86 7.35
CA VAL A 237 -9.26 -14.25 6.91
C VAL A 237 -9.29 -14.74 5.46
N ASP A 238 -10.29 -15.55 5.08
CA ASP A 238 -10.46 -15.99 3.68
C ASP A 238 -10.76 -14.83 2.74
N ALA A 239 -11.64 -13.90 3.15
CA ALA A 239 -11.94 -12.69 2.37
C ALA A 239 -10.72 -11.78 2.17
N VAL A 240 -9.89 -11.61 3.22
CA VAL A 240 -8.63 -10.85 3.13
C VAL A 240 -7.65 -11.50 2.17
N HIS A 241 -7.44 -12.81 2.27
CA HIS A 241 -6.55 -13.53 1.38
C HIS A 241 -7.04 -13.46 -0.08
N TRP A 242 -8.34 -13.61 -0.30
CA TRP A 242 -8.90 -13.42 -1.64
C TRP A 242 -8.66 -12.00 -2.18
N ALA A 243 -8.86 -10.97 -1.36
CA ALA A 243 -8.63 -9.60 -1.77
C ALA A 243 -7.14 -9.29 -2.03
N GLN A 244 -6.22 -9.96 -1.31
CA GLN A 244 -4.78 -9.91 -1.59
C GLN A 244 -4.45 -10.51 -2.97
N ASP A 245 -5.04 -11.67 -3.31
CA ASP A 245 -4.87 -12.32 -4.62
C ASP A 245 -5.44 -11.43 -5.74
N TYR A 246 -6.63 -10.84 -5.52
CA TYR A 246 -7.22 -9.89 -6.46
C TYR A 246 -6.32 -8.65 -6.67
N ALA A 247 -5.77 -8.08 -5.60
CA ALA A 247 -4.89 -6.93 -5.68
C ALA A 247 -3.58 -7.23 -6.41
N LEU A 248 -3.02 -8.44 -6.21
CA LEU A 248 -1.84 -8.88 -6.96
C LEU A 248 -2.16 -9.03 -8.44
N ALA A 249 -3.26 -9.68 -8.79
CA ALA A 249 -3.73 -9.82 -10.17
C ALA A 249 -3.98 -8.45 -10.83
N ASN A 250 -4.58 -7.51 -10.08
CA ASN A 250 -4.77 -6.13 -10.54
C ASN A 250 -3.45 -5.47 -10.95
N ARG A 251 -2.42 -5.53 -10.08
CA ARG A 251 -1.09 -4.96 -10.38
C ARG A 251 -0.40 -5.64 -11.54
N GLN A 252 -0.49 -6.96 -11.65
CA GLN A 252 0.09 -7.73 -12.76
C GLN A 252 -0.52 -7.33 -14.11
N LEU A 253 -1.85 -7.23 -14.19
CA LEU A 253 -2.55 -6.80 -15.40
C LEU A 253 -2.24 -5.36 -15.77
N MET A 254 -2.17 -4.45 -14.78
CA MET A 254 -1.73 -3.07 -15.02
C MET A 254 -0.33 -3.04 -15.61
N MET A 255 0.61 -3.77 -15.02
CA MET A 255 2.01 -3.79 -15.49
C MET A 255 2.12 -4.33 -16.92
N GLN A 256 1.40 -5.41 -17.24
CA GLN A 256 1.34 -5.94 -18.61
C GLN A 256 0.79 -4.91 -19.60
N ASN A 257 -0.26 -4.18 -19.22
CA ASN A 257 -0.84 -3.13 -20.06
C ASN A 257 0.13 -1.96 -20.27
N ILE A 258 0.88 -1.55 -19.22
CA ILE A 258 1.90 -0.50 -19.28
C ILE A 258 3.03 -0.90 -20.25
N ILE A 259 3.60 -2.08 -20.07
CA ILE A 259 4.70 -2.60 -20.89
C ILE A 259 4.29 -2.64 -22.36
N ARG A 260 3.10 -3.20 -22.64
CA ARG A 260 2.56 -3.26 -24.00
C ARG A 260 2.35 -1.86 -24.61
N ALA A 261 1.69 -0.97 -23.86
CA ALA A 261 1.38 0.37 -24.37
C ALA A 261 2.63 1.20 -24.68
N VAL A 262 3.64 1.14 -23.80
CA VAL A 262 4.91 1.83 -24.04
C VAL A 262 5.67 1.19 -25.19
N GLY A 263 5.72 -0.15 -25.27
CA GLY A 263 6.38 -0.88 -26.35
C GLY A 263 5.76 -0.63 -27.73
N GLU A 264 4.43 -0.53 -27.80
CA GLU A 264 3.68 -0.26 -29.05
C GLU A 264 3.59 1.23 -29.40
N SER A 265 4.01 2.13 -28.52
CA SER A 265 3.88 3.59 -28.71
C SER A 265 4.72 4.15 -29.86
N GLY A 266 5.78 3.46 -30.27
CA GLY A 266 6.78 3.96 -31.20
C GLY A 266 7.69 5.06 -30.64
N LEU A 267 7.58 5.37 -29.33
CA LEU A 267 8.34 6.43 -28.65
C LEU A 267 9.68 5.94 -28.11
N VAL A 268 9.83 4.63 -27.94
CA VAL A 268 11.04 3.97 -27.45
C VAL A 268 11.39 2.78 -28.35
N PRO A 269 12.66 2.35 -28.43
CA PRO A 269 13.02 1.13 -29.14
C PRO A 269 12.41 -0.11 -28.47
N ALA A 270 12.41 -1.24 -29.15
CA ALA A 270 12.00 -2.52 -28.58
C ALA A 270 12.83 -2.85 -27.33
N PHE A 271 12.18 -3.36 -26.27
CA PHE A 271 12.80 -3.66 -24.99
C PHE A 271 12.25 -4.94 -24.37
N THR A 272 12.99 -5.49 -23.41
CA THR A 272 12.55 -6.57 -22.53
C THR A 272 12.23 -6.01 -21.13
N SER A 273 11.41 -6.72 -20.36
CA SER A 273 10.88 -6.27 -19.06
C SER A 273 10.96 -7.34 -17.98
N ASP A 274 11.90 -8.29 -18.12
CA ASP A 274 12.11 -9.44 -17.24
C ASP A 274 13.47 -9.42 -16.52
N VAL A 275 14.16 -8.27 -16.55
CA VAL A 275 15.50 -8.15 -15.95
C VAL A 275 15.45 -8.27 -14.44
N GLU A 276 14.56 -7.54 -13.79
CA GLU A 276 14.28 -7.64 -12.35
C GLU A 276 12.83 -7.28 -12.08
N VAL A 277 12.14 -8.09 -11.25
CA VAL A 277 10.74 -7.89 -10.88
C VAL A 277 10.62 -7.93 -9.37
N VAL A 278 10.07 -6.86 -8.80
CA VAL A 278 9.78 -6.76 -7.35
C VAL A 278 8.29 -6.51 -7.16
N SER A 279 7.66 -7.29 -6.26
CA SER A 279 6.25 -7.11 -5.89
C SER A 279 6.07 -7.33 -4.40
N CYS A 280 5.38 -6.42 -3.72
CA CYS A 280 5.12 -6.51 -2.29
C CYS A 280 3.75 -5.95 -1.92
N HIS A 281 3.07 -6.59 -0.95
CA HIS A 281 1.91 -6.04 -0.25
C HIS A 281 2.35 -5.18 0.93
N HIS A 282 1.49 -4.25 1.35
CA HIS A 282 1.70 -3.47 2.57
C HIS A 282 0.43 -3.25 3.43
N ASN A 283 -0.74 -3.73 2.98
CA ASN A 283 -1.96 -3.82 3.77
C ASN A 283 -2.49 -5.26 3.69
N TYR A 284 -2.08 -6.10 4.62
CA TYR A 284 -2.38 -7.52 4.54
C TYR A 284 -2.19 -8.25 5.87
N VAL A 285 -2.59 -9.52 5.92
CA VAL A 285 -2.33 -10.42 7.02
C VAL A 285 -1.61 -11.67 6.54
N ALA A 286 -0.77 -12.24 7.40
CA ALA A 286 -0.10 -13.51 7.14
C ALA A 286 0.15 -14.27 8.45
N TRP A 287 0.00 -15.59 8.40
CA TRP A 287 0.50 -16.47 9.46
C TRP A 287 2.02 -16.56 9.37
N GLU A 288 2.71 -16.25 10.44
CA GLU A 288 4.17 -16.23 10.51
C GLU A 288 4.65 -16.82 11.82
N ASN A 289 5.83 -17.47 11.80
CA ASN A 289 6.48 -17.92 13.03
C ASN A 289 7.44 -16.82 13.52
N HIS A 290 7.18 -16.33 14.73
CA HIS A 290 8.04 -15.38 15.41
C HIS A 290 8.31 -15.84 16.84
N TYR A 291 9.59 -15.88 17.22
CA TYR A 291 10.04 -16.32 18.55
C TYR A 291 9.49 -17.68 18.98
N GLY A 292 9.35 -18.61 18.02
CA GLY A 292 8.84 -19.96 18.25
C GLY A 292 7.32 -20.12 18.29
N GLU A 293 6.56 -19.02 18.10
CA GLU A 293 5.09 -19.02 18.10
C GLU A 293 4.54 -18.69 16.71
N ASN A 294 3.45 -19.36 16.34
CA ASN A 294 2.68 -19.02 15.15
C ASN A 294 1.70 -17.90 15.49
N VAL A 295 1.89 -16.76 14.86
CA VAL A 295 1.09 -15.55 15.06
C VAL A 295 0.51 -15.04 13.76
N LEU A 296 -0.62 -14.36 13.83
CA LEU A 296 -1.19 -13.67 12.69
C LEU A 296 -0.63 -12.24 12.68
N VAL A 297 0.26 -11.96 11.72
CA VAL A 297 0.87 -10.64 11.57
C VAL A 297 0.03 -9.78 10.64
N THR A 298 -0.56 -8.71 11.19
CA THR A 298 -1.23 -7.69 10.40
C THR A 298 -0.24 -6.57 10.09
N ARG A 299 -0.08 -6.24 8.81
CA ARG A 299 0.68 -5.08 8.33
C ARG A 299 -0.27 -4.07 7.71
N LYS A 300 -0.26 -2.86 8.25
CA LYS A 300 -0.99 -1.71 7.72
C LYS A 300 0.00 -0.63 7.35
N GLY A 301 0.24 -0.45 6.05
CA GLY A 301 1.31 0.42 5.58
C GLY A 301 2.69 -0.04 6.04
N ALA A 302 2.95 -1.34 5.97
CA ALA A 302 4.25 -1.92 6.26
C ALA A 302 4.53 -3.11 5.34
N VAL A 303 5.78 -3.27 4.92
CA VAL A 303 6.23 -4.30 4.00
C VAL A 303 6.98 -5.38 4.77
N ARG A 304 6.81 -6.65 4.37
CA ARG A 304 7.65 -7.74 4.89
C ARG A 304 9.09 -7.57 4.42
N ALA A 305 10.03 -7.72 5.35
CA ALA A 305 11.46 -7.53 5.14
C ALA A 305 12.27 -8.65 5.80
N ARG A 306 11.92 -9.92 5.52
CA ARG A 306 12.74 -11.07 5.89
C ARG A 306 14.11 -10.95 5.23
N GLU A 307 15.09 -11.66 5.73
CA GLU A 307 16.41 -11.68 5.11
C GLU A 307 16.29 -12.08 3.63
N GLY A 308 16.75 -11.22 2.74
CA GLY A 308 16.70 -11.41 1.30
C GLY A 308 15.37 -11.03 0.61
N ASP A 309 14.28 -10.78 1.33
CA ASP A 309 13.02 -10.30 0.71
C ASP A 309 13.25 -8.97 -0.01
N MET A 310 12.82 -8.89 -1.28
CA MET A 310 12.83 -7.65 -2.02
C MET A 310 11.56 -6.83 -1.74
N GLY A 311 11.73 -5.52 -1.60
CA GLY A 311 10.64 -4.58 -1.31
C GLY A 311 10.80 -3.27 -2.05
N ILE A 312 9.73 -2.47 -2.02
CA ILE A 312 9.68 -1.15 -2.65
C ILE A 312 9.22 -0.14 -1.61
N ILE A 313 10.00 0.93 -1.45
CA ILE A 313 9.68 2.05 -0.56
C ILE A 313 9.62 3.33 -1.41
N PRO A 314 8.43 3.73 -1.90
CA PRO A 314 8.26 4.93 -2.68
C PRO A 314 8.41 6.19 -1.81
N GLY A 315 9.02 7.21 -2.39
CA GLY A 315 8.91 8.58 -1.91
C GLY A 315 7.57 9.21 -2.31
N SER A 316 7.56 10.52 -2.41
CA SER A 316 6.45 11.28 -2.99
C SER A 316 6.78 11.69 -4.43
N MET A 317 5.83 12.29 -5.17
CA MET A 317 6.11 12.84 -6.51
C MET A 317 7.28 13.81 -6.46
N GLY A 318 8.34 13.55 -7.24
CA GLY A 318 9.57 14.35 -7.24
C GLY A 318 10.60 14.00 -6.17
N ALA A 319 10.29 13.10 -5.23
CA ALA A 319 11.27 12.51 -4.31
C ALA A 319 11.77 11.15 -4.81
N ARG A 320 12.87 10.67 -4.23
CA ARG A 320 13.41 9.34 -4.58
C ARG A 320 12.51 8.22 -4.08
N SER A 321 12.55 7.10 -4.79
CA SER A 321 11.99 5.81 -4.35
C SER A 321 13.12 4.79 -4.26
N TYR A 322 12.90 3.70 -3.53
CA TYR A 322 13.95 2.72 -3.28
C TYR A 322 13.45 1.30 -3.53
N ILE A 323 14.28 0.51 -4.22
CA ILE A 323 14.24 -0.95 -4.18
C ILE A 323 15.14 -1.37 -3.05
N VAL A 324 14.61 -2.17 -2.14
CA VAL A 324 15.28 -2.56 -0.91
C VAL A 324 15.33 -4.07 -0.73
N ARG A 325 16.30 -4.53 0.06
CA ARG A 325 16.39 -5.92 0.52
C ARG A 325 16.25 -5.97 2.03
N GLY A 326 15.37 -6.82 2.53
CA GLY A 326 15.14 -7.05 3.96
C GLY A 326 16.35 -7.66 4.65
N LYS A 327 16.56 -7.28 5.91
CA LYS A 327 17.62 -7.78 6.81
C LYS A 327 17.10 -8.75 7.85
N GLY A 328 15.83 -9.11 7.83
CA GLY A 328 15.23 -10.09 8.75
C GLY A 328 15.25 -9.67 10.21
N ASN A 329 15.14 -8.37 10.53
CA ASN A 329 15.18 -7.89 11.91
C ASN A 329 13.96 -8.41 12.70
N PRO A 330 14.16 -9.26 13.74
CA PRO A 330 13.06 -9.84 14.49
C PRO A 330 12.32 -8.81 15.36
N GLU A 331 12.96 -7.70 15.74
CA GLU A 331 12.37 -6.66 16.57
C GLU A 331 11.23 -5.91 15.85
N SER A 332 11.28 -5.83 14.52
CA SER A 332 10.22 -5.28 13.67
C SER A 332 9.23 -6.34 13.16
N PHE A 333 9.30 -7.58 13.65
CA PHE A 333 8.62 -8.73 13.05
C PHE A 333 8.94 -8.85 11.56
N MET A 334 10.25 -8.70 11.23
CA MET A 334 10.75 -8.78 9.84
C MET A 334 9.96 -7.86 8.92
N SER A 335 9.86 -6.56 9.28
CA SER A 335 9.07 -5.57 8.55
C SER A 335 9.83 -4.26 8.40
N CYS A 336 9.45 -3.47 7.38
CA CYS A 336 9.95 -2.13 7.12
C CYS A 336 8.81 -1.20 6.68
N SER A 337 9.09 0.10 6.50
CA SER A 337 8.12 1.07 6.01
C SER A 337 7.63 0.74 4.60
N HIS A 338 6.45 1.24 4.23
CA HIS A 338 5.87 1.09 2.90
C HIS A 338 6.06 2.31 2.01
N GLY A 339 6.56 3.43 2.54
CA GLY A 339 6.74 4.68 1.82
C GLY A 339 7.29 5.79 2.71
N ALA A 340 7.09 7.05 2.29
CA ALA A 340 7.51 8.22 3.06
C ALA A 340 6.60 8.48 4.29
N GLY A 341 5.31 8.12 4.20
CA GLY A 341 4.31 8.48 5.19
C GLY A 341 3.88 9.95 5.10
N ARG A 342 2.64 10.23 5.41
CA ARG A 342 2.12 11.61 5.38
C ARG A 342 2.59 12.40 6.60
N ALA A 343 2.92 13.68 6.38
CA ALA A 343 3.21 14.64 7.44
C ALA A 343 1.97 15.46 7.81
N MET A 344 0.91 15.42 7.00
CA MET A 344 -0.35 16.13 7.24
C MET A 344 -1.52 15.48 6.48
N SER A 345 -2.75 15.82 6.85
CA SER A 345 -3.95 15.34 6.18
C SER A 345 -4.07 15.91 4.75
N ARG A 346 -4.86 15.24 3.89
CA ARG A 346 -5.16 15.72 2.53
C ARG A 346 -5.81 17.11 2.54
N THR A 347 -6.75 17.31 3.45
CA THR A 347 -7.45 18.60 3.61
C THR A 347 -6.48 19.70 4.02
N GLU A 348 -5.54 19.41 4.90
CA GLU A 348 -4.53 20.38 5.32
C GLU A 348 -3.57 20.72 4.18
N ALA A 349 -3.12 19.72 3.42
CA ALA A 349 -2.27 19.94 2.26
C ALA A 349 -2.92 20.85 1.21
N LYS A 350 -4.21 20.61 0.88
CA LYS A 350 -4.98 21.47 -0.05
C LYS A 350 -5.16 22.91 0.42
N LYS A 351 -5.17 23.13 1.75
CA LYS A 351 -5.24 24.50 2.32
C LYS A 351 -3.89 25.20 2.33
N ARG A 352 -2.81 24.42 2.51
CA ARG A 352 -1.47 24.94 2.77
C ARG A 352 -0.66 25.20 1.52
N PHE A 353 -0.87 24.42 0.46
CA PHE A 353 -0.07 24.47 -0.76
C PHE A 353 -0.88 24.90 -1.97
N SER A 354 -0.21 25.60 -2.89
CA SER A 354 -0.74 26.04 -4.16
C SER A 354 -0.32 25.13 -5.32
N VAL A 355 -0.92 25.33 -6.49
CA VAL A 355 -0.47 24.68 -7.75
C VAL A 355 0.98 25.07 -8.07
N ASP A 356 1.36 26.33 -7.85
CA ASP A 356 2.74 26.81 -8.10
C ASP A 356 3.76 26.10 -7.21
N ASP A 357 3.42 25.84 -5.94
CA ASP A 357 4.27 25.08 -5.03
C ASP A 357 4.45 23.64 -5.55
N HIS A 358 3.37 23.01 -6.01
CA HIS A 358 3.40 21.68 -6.58
C HIS A 358 4.24 21.62 -7.87
N VAL A 359 4.09 22.59 -8.78
CA VAL A 359 4.88 22.70 -10.00
C VAL A 359 6.38 22.77 -9.70
N LYS A 360 6.77 23.59 -8.71
CA LYS A 360 8.18 23.71 -8.27
C LYS A 360 8.69 22.40 -7.67
N ALA A 361 7.89 21.77 -6.81
CA ALA A 361 8.27 20.55 -6.12
C ALA A 361 8.37 19.32 -7.05
N THR A 362 7.69 19.34 -8.20
CA THR A 362 7.69 18.28 -9.22
C THR A 362 8.49 18.67 -10.48
N ALA A 363 9.42 19.63 -10.37
CA ALA A 363 10.26 20.02 -11.48
C ALA A 363 11.06 18.81 -12.01
N GLY A 364 11.04 18.62 -13.34
CA GLY A 364 11.71 17.49 -14.00
C GLY A 364 10.91 16.17 -14.00
N VAL A 365 9.68 16.18 -13.47
CA VAL A 365 8.74 15.04 -13.56
C VAL A 365 7.59 15.40 -14.47
N GLU A 366 7.32 14.58 -15.49
CA GLU A 366 6.11 14.67 -16.30
C GLU A 366 4.92 14.10 -15.52
N CYS A 367 4.05 14.97 -15.02
CA CYS A 367 2.90 14.61 -14.19
C CYS A 367 1.78 15.65 -14.32
N ARG A 368 0.62 15.35 -13.75
CA ARG A 368 -0.45 16.35 -13.57
C ARG A 368 0.03 17.48 -12.66
N LYS A 369 -0.30 18.72 -13.06
CA LYS A 369 0.05 19.96 -12.34
C LYS A 369 -1.17 20.84 -12.18
N ASP A 370 -2.23 20.28 -11.60
CA ASP A 370 -3.52 20.92 -11.38
C ASP A 370 -3.97 20.84 -9.91
N ALA A 371 -5.11 21.48 -9.59
CA ALA A 371 -5.63 21.56 -8.23
C ALA A 371 -6.03 20.19 -7.63
N ASP A 372 -6.34 19.19 -8.46
CA ASP A 372 -6.84 17.91 -7.99
C ASP A 372 -5.74 17.07 -7.32
N VAL A 373 -4.46 17.31 -7.66
CA VAL A 373 -3.31 16.55 -7.13
C VAL A 373 -2.53 17.28 -6.03
N ILE A 374 -2.96 18.47 -5.58
CA ILE A 374 -2.25 19.24 -4.54
C ILE A 374 -2.11 18.46 -3.23
N ASP A 375 -3.10 17.66 -2.86
CA ASP A 375 -3.05 16.85 -1.64
C ASP A 375 -1.98 15.74 -1.68
N GLU A 376 -1.41 15.47 -2.84
CA GLU A 376 -0.32 14.51 -3.06
C GLU A 376 1.04 15.19 -3.33
N THR A 377 1.12 16.51 -3.13
CA THR A 377 2.39 17.25 -3.30
C THR A 377 3.48 16.71 -2.38
N PRO A 378 4.77 16.73 -2.79
CA PRO A 378 5.88 16.22 -1.97
C PRO A 378 5.92 16.77 -0.54
N MET A 379 5.57 18.02 -0.37
CA MET A 379 5.58 18.72 0.93
C MET A 379 4.52 18.20 1.93
N ALA A 380 3.55 17.39 1.49
CA ALA A 380 2.56 16.75 2.34
C ALA A 380 3.09 15.46 3.02
N TYR A 381 4.32 15.06 2.69
CA TYR A 381 4.95 13.82 3.14
C TYR A 381 6.17 14.07 4.02
N LYS A 382 6.53 13.08 4.84
CA LYS A 382 7.78 13.09 5.60
C LYS A 382 8.97 13.00 4.64
N SER A 383 10.16 13.42 5.10
CA SER A 383 11.38 13.22 4.32
C SER A 383 11.67 11.73 4.15
N ILE A 384 11.68 11.26 2.90
CA ILE A 384 12.00 9.86 2.61
C ILE A 384 13.43 9.49 3.04
N ASP A 385 14.37 10.43 2.96
CA ASP A 385 15.75 10.20 3.38
C ASP A 385 15.82 9.99 4.91
N ALA A 386 15.04 10.75 5.70
CA ALA A 386 14.94 10.54 7.14
C ALA A 386 14.27 9.19 7.48
N VAL A 387 13.23 8.80 6.74
CA VAL A 387 12.58 7.49 6.89
C VAL A 387 13.56 6.36 6.61
N MET A 388 14.37 6.46 5.55
CA MET A 388 15.37 5.45 5.19
C MET A 388 16.49 5.36 6.21
N GLU A 389 16.98 6.49 6.73
CA GLU A 389 18.01 6.50 7.78
C GLU A 389 17.52 5.85 9.09
N ALA A 390 16.26 6.12 9.46
CA ALA A 390 15.67 5.58 10.69
C ALA A 390 15.49 4.04 10.66
N GLN A 391 15.50 3.42 9.48
CA GLN A 391 15.29 1.96 9.30
C GLN A 391 16.45 1.24 8.61
N LYS A 392 17.64 1.78 8.64
CA LYS A 392 18.82 1.15 8.04
C LYS A 392 19.22 -0.21 8.65
N ASP A 393 18.66 -0.54 9.81
CA ASP A 393 18.79 -1.86 10.44
C ASP A 393 17.70 -2.85 9.97
N LEU A 394 16.67 -2.40 9.26
CA LEU A 394 15.57 -3.21 8.73
C LEU A 394 15.80 -3.62 7.28
N VAL A 395 16.40 -2.74 6.49
CA VAL A 395 16.62 -2.93 5.04
C VAL A 395 17.96 -2.37 4.59
N GLU A 396 18.44 -2.88 3.45
CA GLU A 396 19.50 -2.27 2.65
C GLU A 396 18.94 -1.75 1.32
N VAL A 397 19.49 -0.65 0.81
CA VAL A 397 19.11 -0.09 -0.49
C VAL A 397 19.82 -0.87 -1.58
N VAL A 398 19.05 -1.41 -2.53
CA VAL A 398 19.55 -2.10 -3.73
C VAL A 398 19.59 -1.14 -4.91
N HIS A 399 18.48 -0.39 -5.14
CA HIS A 399 18.43 0.66 -6.15
C HIS A 399 17.77 1.92 -5.61
N THR A 400 18.27 3.06 -6.06
CA THR A 400 17.66 4.37 -5.84
C THR A 400 17.01 4.83 -7.15
N LEU A 401 15.70 5.01 -7.11
CA LEU A 401 14.90 5.36 -8.28
C LEU A 401 14.52 6.84 -8.26
N ARG A 402 14.64 7.51 -9.40
CA ARG A 402 14.19 8.88 -9.63
C ARG A 402 13.04 8.86 -10.64
N GLN A 403 11.91 9.39 -10.28
CA GLN A 403 10.76 9.50 -11.18
C GLN A 403 11.07 10.47 -12.33
N VAL A 404 10.62 10.11 -13.54
CA VAL A 404 10.61 10.99 -14.70
C VAL A 404 9.19 11.15 -15.28
N VAL A 405 8.31 10.18 -15.05
CA VAL A 405 6.87 10.26 -15.35
C VAL A 405 6.09 9.81 -14.12
N CYS A 406 4.98 10.48 -13.78
CA CYS A 406 4.01 10.04 -12.77
C CYS A 406 2.58 10.22 -13.28
N VAL A 407 1.85 9.10 -13.36
CA VAL A 407 0.40 9.05 -13.58
C VAL A 407 -0.27 8.89 -12.22
N LYS A 408 -1.15 9.83 -11.89
CA LYS A 408 -1.83 9.92 -10.58
C LYS A 408 -3.33 9.88 -10.77
N GLY A 409 -4.00 9.11 -9.91
CA GLY A 409 -5.45 8.96 -9.92
C GLY A 409 -6.21 10.05 -9.15
#